data_912de23a22383f278e23f6446dc4943b
#
_entry.id   912de23a22383f278e23f6446dc4943b
#
_cell.length_a   1.000
_cell.length_b   1.000
_cell.length_c   1.000
_cell.angle_alpha   90.00
_cell.angle_beta   90.00
_cell.angle_gamma   90.00
#
_symmetry.space_group_name_H-M   'P 1'
#
loop_
_entity.id
_entity.type
_entity.pdbx_description
1 polymer ?
#
loop_
_entity_poly.entity_id
_entity_poly.type
_entity_poly.pdbx_seq_one_letter_code
_entity_poly.pdbx_strand_id
1 'polypeptide(L)'
;MKGVILAGGASCGTLLRPLGIRLPLTAGKGYSFLRRLRTLPRRPIHLGDIKVAVTPFARGLRVAGTMELSGNNETLRRSRAQAIARGAAQYFDGWDELEPGSNCREPEELWVGRRPLTPDGLPILDRVHPFENLFIATGHSMLGVTLAPATGKALAGYALSGQRPELLEPFRLRRFASTS
;
A
#
# COMPACT_ATOMS: atom_id res chain seq x y z
N MET A 1 -19.32 4.96 -24.41
CA MET A 1 -19.40 5.78 -23.18
C MET A 1 -17.98 5.95 -22.63
N LYS A 2 -17.57 7.18 -22.29
CA LYS A 2 -16.25 7.39 -21.66
C LYS A 2 -16.43 7.18 -20.15
N GLY A 3 -15.74 6.21 -19.57
CA GLY A 3 -15.76 5.92 -18.14
C GLY A 3 -14.45 6.34 -17.46
N VAL A 4 -14.51 6.62 -16.16
CA VAL A 4 -13.36 6.92 -15.30
C VAL A 4 -13.23 5.82 -14.26
N ILE A 5 -12.03 5.23 -14.13
CA ILE A 5 -11.71 4.31 -13.05
C ILE A 5 -10.76 5.01 -12.08
N LEU A 6 -11.22 5.27 -10.87
CA LEU A 6 -10.43 5.89 -9.82
C LEU A 6 -9.66 4.81 -9.04
N ALA A 7 -8.35 4.73 -9.26
CA ALA A 7 -7.44 3.77 -8.63
C ALA A 7 -6.35 4.45 -7.78
N GLY A 8 -6.69 5.53 -7.08
CA GLY A 8 -5.77 6.41 -6.33
C GLY A 8 -5.38 5.90 -4.93
N GLY A 9 -5.63 4.62 -4.59
CA GLY A 9 -5.27 4.05 -3.28
C GLY A 9 -5.87 4.87 -2.12
N ALA A 10 -5.05 5.22 -1.14
CA ALA A 10 -5.51 5.98 0.03
C ALA A 10 -6.04 7.40 -0.29
N SER A 11 -5.72 7.93 -1.47
CA SER A 11 -6.21 9.24 -1.91
C SER A 11 -7.65 9.20 -2.44
N CYS A 12 -8.21 8.03 -2.74
CA CYS A 12 -9.59 7.92 -3.27
C CYS A 12 -10.63 8.61 -2.38
N GLY A 13 -10.50 8.50 -1.05
CA GLY A 13 -11.41 9.17 -0.13
C GLY A 13 -11.39 10.69 -0.24
N THR A 14 -10.22 11.28 -0.44
CA THR A 14 -10.08 12.73 -0.64
C THR A 14 -10.61 13.15 -2.00
N LEU A 15 -10.34 12.38 -3.06
CA LEU A 15 -10.78 12.69 -4.42
C LEU A 15 -12.30 12.58 -4.61
N LEU A 16 -12.98 11.71 -3.88
CA LEU A 16 -14.44 11.54 -3.97
C LEU A 16 -15.23 12.46 -3.03
N ARG A 17 -14.59 13.06 -2.03
CA ARG A 17 -15.26 13.95 -1.07
C ARG A 17 -15.97 15.15 -1.72
N PRO A 18 -15.40 15.84 -2.74
CA PRO A 18 -16.09 16.93 -3.43
C PRO A 18 -17.38 16.49 -4.15
N LEU A 19 -17.50 15.20 -4.47
CA LEU A 19 -18.70 14.61 -5.07
C LEU A 19 -19.72 14.12 -4.03
N GLY A 20 -19.52 14.45 -2.75
CA GLY A 20 -20.41 14.03 -1.66
C GLY A 20 -20.22 12.56 -1.22
N ILE A 21 -19.24 11.85 -1.77
CA ILE A 21 -19.04 10.42 -1.51
C ILE A 21 -18.02 10.23 -0.41
N ARG A 22 -18.41 9.51 0.64
CA ARG A 22 -17.54 9.12 1.74
C ARG A 22 -17.15 7.67 1.63
N LEU A 23 -15.85 7.41 1.61
CA LEU A 23 -15.31 6.04 1.65
C LEU A 23 -14.86 5.71 3.07
N PRO A 24 -15.16 4.51 3.58
CA PRO A 24 -14.65 4.03 4.87
C PRO A 24 -13.19 3.55 4.71
N LEU A 25 -12.31 4.49 4.40
CA LEU A 25 -10.88 4.23 4.20
C LEU A 25 -10.06 4.90 5.30
N THR A 26 -9.10 4.15 5.84
CA THR A 26 -8.01 4.71 6.63
C THR A 26 -6.67 4.41 5.98
N ALA A 27 -5.65 5.19 6.32
CA ALA A 27 -4.31 4.99 5.79
C ALA A 27 -3.42 4.28 6.80
N GLY A 28 -2.90 3.11 6.42
CA GLY A 28 -1.84 2.42 7.14
C GLY A 28 -0.48 2.82 6.58
N LYS A 29 0.26 3.68 7.27
CA LYS A 29 1.57 4.12 6.79
C LYS A 29 2.63 3.06 7.03
N GLY A 30 3.38 2.74 5.99
CA GLY A 30 4.59 1.95 6.04
C GLY A 30 5.80 2.79 5.70
N TYR A 31 6.93 2.45 6.29
CA TYR A 31 8.20 3.11 6.05
C TYR A 31 9.13 2.18 5.30
N SER A 32 9.95 2.72 4.42
CA SER A 32 11.05 1.99 3.82
C SER A 32 12.24 2.90 3.59
N PHE A 33 13.42 2.29 3.54
CA PHE A 33 14.69 2.96 3.27
C PHE A 33 15.64 2.01 2.54
N LEU A 34 16.70 2.54 1.99
CA LEU A 34 17.78 1.80 1.38
C LEU A 34 18.97 1.68 2.36
N ARG A 35 19.59 0.50 2.39
CA ARG A 35 20.84 0.23 3.09
C ARG A 35 21.83 -0.38 2.10
N ARG A 36 22.98 0.26 1.90
CA ARG A 36 24.01 -0.19 0.96
C ARG A 36 25.00 -1.09 1.67
N LEU A 37 24.67 -2.36 1.80
CA LEU A 37 25.55 -3.37 2.39
C LEU A 37 26.54 -3.92 1.36
N ARG A 38 27.75 -4.29 1.79
CA ARG A 38 28.73 -4.96 0.93
C ARG A 38 28.23 -6.32 0.46
N THR A 39 27.51 -7.03 1.31
CA THR A 39 26.93 -8.34 0.98
C THR A 39 25.42 -8.28 1.10
N LEU A 40 24.71 -8.63 0.03
CA LEU A 40 23.26 -8.65 0.00
C LEU A 40 22.75 -10.09 0.07
N PRO A 41 21.59 -10.33 0.72
CA PRO A 41 20.93 -11.62 0.63
C PRO A 41 20.53 -11.90 -0.83
N ARG A 42 20.53 -13.18 -1.20
CA ARG A 42 20.17 -13.59 -2.59
C ARG A 42 18.69 -13.45 -2.92
N ARG A 43 17.81 -13.35 -1.91
CA ARG A 43 16.35 -13.37 -2.06
C ARG A 43 15.70 -12.38 -1.10
N PRO A 44 14.48 -11.90 -1.39
CA PRO A 44 13.68 -11.20 -0.40
C PRO A 44 13.43 -12.08 0.83
N ILE A 45 13.46 -11.47 2.01
CA ILE A 45 13.24 -12.14 3.30
C ILE A 45 12.18 -11.36 4.08
N HIS A 46 11.27 -12.08 4.72
CA HIS A 46 10.33 -11.52 5.67
C HIS A 46 10.71 -11.92 7.10
N LEU A 47 11.10 -10.93 7.89
CA LEU A 47 11.44 -11.09 9.31
C LEU A 47 10.15 -11.03 10.11
N GLY A 48 9.53 -12.20 10.34
CA GLY A 48 8.19 -12.32 10.89
C GLY A 48 8.01 -11.73 12.29
N ASP A 49 9.01 -11.88 13.14
CA ASP A 49 8.97 -11.45 14.55
C ASP A 49 8.90 -9.93 14.67
N ILE A 50 9.66 -9.22 13.84
CA ILE A 50 9.71 -7.75 13.84
C ILE A 50 8.87 -7.10 12.75
N LYS A 51 8.15 -7.88 11.93
CA LYS A 51 7.29 -7.40 10.82
C LYS A 51 8.04 -6.51 9.82
N VAL A 52 9.26 -6.90 9.48
CA VAL A 52 10.12 -6.21 8.51
C VAL A 52 10.32 -7.09 7.29
N ALA A 53 10.17 -6.51 6.11
CA ALA A 53 10.53 -7.13 4.84
C ALA A 53 11.82 -6.50 4.30
N VAL A 54 12.75 -7.33 3.84
CA VAL A 54 13.97 -6.89 3.18
C VAL A 54 14.03 -7.44 1.77
N THR A 55 14.44 -6.60 0.84
CA THR A 55 14.49 -6.96 -0.58
C THR A 55 15.81 -6.46 -1.18
N PRO A 56 16.63 -7.35 -1.74
CA PRO A 56 17.86 -6.95 -2.43
C PRO A 56 17.52 -6.31 -3.79
N PHE A 57 18.12 -5.18 -4.06
CA PHE A 57 18.14 -4.49 -5.35
C PHE A 57 19.58 -4.20 -5.77
N ALA A 58 19.79 -3.86 -7.04
CA ALA A 58 21.12 -3.50 -7.54
C ALA A 58 21.77 -2.33 -6.77
N ARG A 59 20.95 -1.45 -6.17
CA ARG A 59 21.42 -0.27 -5.41
C ARG A 59 21.58 -0.52 -3.92
N GLY A 60 21.30 -1.72 -3.42
CA GLY A 60 21.38 -2.06 -2.01
C GLY A 60 20.16 -2.82 -1.49
N LEU A 61 20.09 -2.99 -0.18
CA LEU A 61 18.99 -3.66 0.50
C LEU A 61 17.86 -2.67 0.83
N ARG A 62 16.69 -2.84 0.23
CA ARG A 62 15.49 -2.12 0.66
C ARG A 62 14.92 -2.77 1.90
N VAL A 63 14.77 -2.01 2.95
CA VAL A 63 14.22 -2.43 4.24
C VAL A 63 12.90 -1.72 4.45
N ALA A 64 11.83 -2.47 4.72
CA ALA A 64 10.49 -1.92 4.86
C ALA A 64 9.74 -2.54 6.03
N GLY A 65 9.01 -1.72 6.77
CA GLY A 65 8.25 -2.20 7.93
C GLY A 65 7.21 -1.19 8.39
N THR A 66 6.62 -1.48 9.53
CA THR A 66 5.63 -0.66 10.23
C THR A 66 4.24 -0.62 9.57
N MET A 67 3.24 -0.51 10.42
CA MET A 67 1.87 -0.15 10.10
C MET A 67 1.45 0.94 11.08
N GLU A 68 1.59 2.21 10.68
CA GLU A 68 1.23 3.35 11.52
C GLU A 68 -0.15 3.88 11.11
N LEU A 69 -1.07 3.91 12.08
CA LEU A 69 -2.41 4.48 11.92
C LEU A 69 -2.45 5.89 12.50
N SER A 70 -2.02 6.87 11.72
CA SER A 70 -1.94 8.28 12.15
C SER A 70 -2.67 9.23 11.18
N GLY A 71 -3.67 8.71 10.48
CA GLY A 71 -4.43 9.44 9.48
C GLY A 71 -3.80 9.44 8.09
N ASN A 72 -4.53 10.02 7.15
CA ASN A 72 -4.15 10.07 5.74
C ASN A 72 -3.19 11.25 5.47
N ASN A 73 -1.95 11.13 5.95
CA ASN A 73 -0.88 12.13 5.77
C ASN A 73 0.44 11.46 5.38
N GLU A 74 1.38 12.25 4.88
CA GLU A 74 2.71 11.79 4.45
C GLU A 74 3.82 12.22 5.42
N THR A 75 3.46 12.58 6.66
CA THR A 75 4.43 12.95 7.67
C THR A 75 5.39 11.80 7.94
N LEU A 76 6.65 12.03 7.63
CA LEU A 76 7.72 11.07 7.78
C LEU A 76 8.35 11.22 9.18
N ARG A 77 8.34 10.15 9.97
CA ARG A 77 8.95 10.08 11.30
C ARG A 77 10.23 9.25 11.24
N ARG A 78 11.39 9.91 11.26
CA ARG A 78 12.71 9.26 11.22
C ARG A 78 12.89 8.18 12.30
N SER A 79 12.34 8.40 13.49
CA SER A 79 12.39 7.42 14.59
C SER A 79 11.78 6.06 14.23
N ARG A 80 10.77 6.02 13.36
CA ARG A 80 10.17 4.78 12.86
C ARG A 80 11.15 4.01 11.96
N ALA A 81 11.79 4.69 11.03
CA ALA A 81 12.80 4.06 10.18
C ALA A 81 14.00 3.56 10.98
N GLN A 82 14.45 4.34 11.96
CA GLN A 82 15.53 3.93 12.86
C GLN A 82 15.15 2.68 13.70
N ALA A 83 13.89 2.58 14.14
CA ALA A 83 13.41 1.39 14.86
C ALA A 83 13.42 0.15 13.94
N ILE A 84 12.99 0.30 12.67
CA ILE A 84 13.07 -0.77 11.67
C ILE A 84 14.53 -1.17 11.44
N ALA A 85 15.43 -0.20 11.30
CA ALA A 85 16.86 -0.47 11.08
C ALA A 85 17.49 -1.22 12.25
N ARG A 86 17.23 -0.79 13.50
CA ARG A 86 17.71 -1.51 14.69
C ARG A 86 17.17 -2.94 14.79
N GLY A 87 15.90 -3.14 14.45
CA GLY A 87 15.31 -4.48 14.43
C GLY A 87 15.96 -5.37 13.37
N ALA A 88 16.10 -4.87 12.15
CA ALA A 88 16.71 -5.62 11.04
C ALA A 88 18.18 -5.95 11.28
N ALA A 89 18.94 -5.06 11.93
CA ALA A 89 20.35 -5.25 12.22
C ALA A 89 20.66 -6.57 12.97
N GLN A 90 19.71 -7.06 13.77
CA GLN A 90 19.89 -8.29 14.55
C GLN A 90 19.88 -9.58 13.70
N TYR A 91 19.49 -9.48 12.42
CA TYR A 91 19.33 -10.61 11.51
C TYR A 91 20.39 -10.66 10.41
N PHE A 92 21.29 -9.69 10.37
CA PHE A 92 22.29 -9.58 9.31
C PHE A 92 23.69 -9.41 9.90
N ASP A 93 24.51 -10.42 9.77
CA ASP A 93 25.96 -10.26 9.92
C ASP A 93 26.43 -9.22 8.89
N GLY A 94 27.33 -8.35 9.26
CA GLY A 94 27.79 -7.31 8.35
C GLY A 94 26.79 -6.14 8.10
N TRP A 95 25.78 -5.98 8.96
CA TRP A 95 24.85 -4.86 8.85
C TRP A 95 25.55 -3.48 8.83
N ASP A 96 26.70 -3.38 9.49
CA ASP A 96 27.53 -2.17 9.53
C ASP A 96 28.66 -2.14 8.49
N GLU A 97 28.79 -3.20 7.69
CA GLU A 97 29.72 -3.31 6.57
C GLU A 97 29.09 -2.66 5.33
N LEU A 98 29.23 -1.35 5.21
CA LEU A 98 28.63 -0.59 4.12
C LEU A 98 29.55 -0.46 2.92
N GLU A 99 28.96 -0.21 1.75
CA GLU A 99 29.70 0.23 0.57
C GLU A 99 30.42 1.57 0.84
N PRO A 100 31.59 1.79 0.22
CA PRO A 100 32.29 3.06 0.32
C PRO A 100 31.40 4.26 -0.07
N GLY A 101 31.42 5.29 0.75
CA GLY A 101 30.61 6.50 0.54
C GLY A 101 29.19 6.44 1.10
N SER A 102 28.76 5.30 1.67
CA SER A 102 27.45 5.20 2.33
C SER A 102 27.48 5.73 3.76
N ASN A 103 26.38 6.33 4.19
CA ASN A 103 26.22 6.80 5.57
C ASN A 103 25.72 5.66 6.47
N CYS A 104 26.53 5.26 7.46
CA CYS A 104 26.17 4.20 8.40
C CYS A 104 25.13 4.59 9.45
N ARG A 105 24.98 5.88 9.71
CA ARG A 105 24.17 6.38 10.84
C ARG A 105 22.72 6.64 10.49
N GLU A 106 22.40 6.89 9.20
CA GLU A 106 21.03 7.24 8.78
C GLU A 106 20.54 6.37 7.63
N PRO A 107 19.24 5.99 7.64
CA PRO A 107 18.59 5.36 6.51
C PRO A 107 18.62 6.26 5.27
N GLU A 108 19.11 5.74 4.14
CA GLU A 108 19.10 6.45 2.86
C GLU A 108 17.75 6.27 2.14
N GLU A 109 17.41 7.21 1.28
CA GLU A 109 16.16 7.17 0.48
C GLU A 109 14.92 6.84 1.31
N LEU A 110 14.79 7.48 2.46
CA LEU A 110 13.68 7.25 3.37
C LEU A 110 12.35 7.65 2.74
N TRP A 111 11.41 6.71 2.71
CA TRP A 111 10.11 6.87 2.08
C TRP A 111 8.99 6.38 3.01
N VAL A 112 7.83 7.04 2.91
CA VAL A 112 6.60 6.64 3.58
C VAL A 112 5.51 6.39 2.53
N GLY A 113 4.79 5.27 2.67
CA GLY A 113 3.66 4.92 1.80
C GLY A 113 2.39 4.69 2.59
N ARG A 114 1.27 5.08 2.00
CA ARG A 114 -0.07 4.96 2.59
C ARG A 114 -0.80 3.77 1.98
N ARG A 115 -1.04 2.73 2.77
CA ARG A 115 -1.83 1.58 2.38
C ARG A 115 -3.30 1.90 2.61
N PRO A 116 -4.18 1.75 1.61
CA PRO A 116 -5.62 1.97 1.80
C PRO A 116 -6.24 0.79 2.56
N LEU A 117 -6.69 1.03 3.77
CA LEU A 117 -7.32 0.01 4.62
C LEU A 117 -8.82 0.27 4.68
N THR A 118 -9.61 -0.80 4.54
CA THR A 118 -11.04 -0.84 4.77
C THR A 118 -11.33 -1.48 6.13
N PRO A 119 -12.49 -1.28 6.74
CA PRO A 119 -12.83 -1.87 8.03
C PRO A 119 -12.84 -3.40 8.05
N ASP A 120 -13.20 -4.02 6.93
CA ASP A 120 -13.31 -5.48 6.76
C ASP A 120 -12.09 -6.11 6.06
N GLY A 121 -11.10 -5.30 5.66
CA GLY A 121 -9.90 -5.77 4.96
C GLY A 121 -10.10 -6.13 3.48
N LEU A 122 -11.34 -6.09 2.95
CA LEU A 122 -11.63 -6.35 1.55
C LEU A 122 -11.56 -5.07 0.72
N PRO A 123 -11.09 -5.12 -0.53
CA PRO A 123 -11.06 -3.94 -1.40
C PRO A 123 -12.48 -3.45 -1.75
N ILE A 124 -12.56 -2.23 -2.23
CA ILE A 124 -13.76 -1.65 -2.83
C ILE A 124 -13.56 -1.62 -4.34
N LEU A 125 -14.37 -2.43 -5.05
CA LEU A 125 -14.36 -2.55 -6.51
C LEU A 125 -15.78 -2.36 -6.99
N ASP A 126 -16.14 -1.13 -7.34
CA ASP A 126 -17.54 -0.80 -7.59
C ASP A 126 -17.71 0.33 -8.62
N ARG A 127 -18.93 0.44 -9.15
CA ARG A 127 -19.43 1.66 -9.76
C ARG A 127 -19.90 2.59 -8.64
N VAL A 128 -19.55 3.85 -8.72
CA VAL A 128 -19.80 4.85 -7.67
C VAL A 128 -21.13 5.54 -7.93
N HIS A 129 -22.20 5.09 -7.26
CA HIS A 129 -23.52 5.72 -7.36
C HIS A 129 -23.50 7.17 -6.82
N PRO A 130 -24.19 8.17 -7.48
CA PRO A 130 -25.14 7.99 -8.58
C PRO A 130 -24.51 8.04 -10.00
N PHE A 131 -23.19 8.04 -10.11
CA PHE A 131 -22.50 8.20 -11.39
C PHE A 131 -22.46 6.86 -12.15
N GLU A 132 -22.97 6.85 -13.38
CA GLU A 132 -22.95 5.64 -14.20
C GLU A 132 -21.60 5.32 -14.82
N ASN A 133 -20.75 6.33 -14.98
CA ASN A 133 -19.47 6.26 -15.65
C ASN A 133 -18.25 6.37 -14.71
N LEU A 134 -18.46 6.38 -13.39
CA LEU A 134 -17.39 6.45 -12.39
C LEU A 134 -17.27 5.12 -11.65
N PHE A 135 -16.07 4.55 -11.71
CA PHE A 135 -15.72 3.30 -11.03
C PHE A 135 -14.59 3.53 -10.05
N ILE A 136 -14.49 2.68 -9.06
CA ILE A 136 -13.45 2.75 -8.02
C ILE A 136 -12.77 1.41 -7.82
N ALA A 137 -11.43 1.46 -7.64
CA ALA A 137 -10.59 0.35 -7.22
C ALA A 137 -9.65 0.83 -6.10
N THR A 138 -9.97 0.48 -4.85
CA THR A 138 -9.17 0.88 -3.68
C THR A 138 -9.33 -0.11 -2.53
N GLY A 139 -8.62 0.12 -1.43
CA GLY A 139 -8.80 -0.69 -0.21
C GLY A 139 -8.07 -2.02 -0.22
N HIS A 140 -7.12 -2.25 -1.13
CA HIS A 140 -6.37 -3.52 -1.25
C HIS A 140 -5.32 -3.74 -0.15
N SER A 141 -5.25 -2.87 0.85
CA SER A 141 -4.26 -2.97 1.93
C SER A 141 -2.82 -3.10 1.39
N MET A 142 -2.12 -4.17 1.69
CA MET A 142 -0.76 -4.46 1.22
C MET A 142 -0.72 -5.21 -0.12
N LEU A 143 -1.86 -5.65 -0.63
CA LEU A 143 -1.95 -6.56 -1.79
C LEU A 143 -2.25 -5.83 -3.11
N GLY A 144 -2.29 -4.50 -3.12
CA GLY A 144 -2.72 -3.73 -4.29
C GLY A 144 -1.94 -4.04 -5.56
N VAL A 145 -0.62 -4.13 -5.49
CA VAL A 145 0.23 -4.48 -6.64
C VAL A 145 0.00 -5.92 -7.09
N THR A 146 -0.06 -6.86 -6.16
CA THR A 146 -0.28 -8.29 -6.42
C THR A 146 -1.63 -8.55 -7.08
N LEU A 147 -2.68 -7.85 -6.63
CA LEU A 147 -4.05 -8.04 -7.13
C LEU A 147 -4.38 -7.14 -8.34
N ALA A 148 -3.49 -6.22 -8.72
CA ALA A 148 -3.76 -5.25 -9.79
C ALA A 148 -4.21 -5.89 -11.11
N PRO A 149 -3.59 -6.98 -11.62
CA PRO A 149 -4.01 -7.59 -12.88
C PRO A 149 -5.44 -8.17 -12.82
N ALA A 150 -5.77 -8.89 -11.74
CA ALA A 150 -7.10 -9.47 -11.55
C ALA A 150 -8.17 -8.38 -11.34
N THR A 151 -7.87 -7.40 -10.50
CA THR A 151 -8.73 -6.23 -10.27
C THR A 151 -8.99 -5.46 -11.56
N GLY A 152 -7.94 -5.17 -12.32
CA GLY A 152 -8.04 -4.45 -13.58
C GLY A 152 -8.91 -5.17 -14.60
N LYS A 153 -8.69 -6.48 -14.78
CA LYS A 153 -9.49 -7.33 -15.69
C LYS A 153 -10.98 -7.34 -15.30
N ALA A 154 -11.28 -7.58 -14.02
CA ALA A 154 -12.66 -7.67 -13.55
C ALA A 154 -13.39 -6.31 -13.65
N LEU A 155 -12.73 -5.22 -13.25
CA LEU A 155 -13.35 -3.89 -13.26
C LEU A 155 -13.48 -3.33 -14.68
N ALA A 156 -12.53 -3.61 -15.58
CA ALA A 156 -12.65 -3.25 -16.99
C ALA A 156 -13.83 -3.97 -17.65
N GLY A 157 -14.00 -5.27 -17.40
CA GLY A 157 -15.18 -6.01 -17.88
C GLY A 157 -16.48 -5.40 -17.40
N TYR A 158 -16.57 -5.02 -16.13
CA TYR A 158 -17.74 -4.32 -15.56
C TYR A 158 -17.97 -2.96 -16.23
N ALA A 159 -16.92 -2.18 -16.40
CA ALA A 159 -17.04 -0.83 -16.99
C ALA A 159 -17.47 -0.87 -18.47
N LEU A 160 -17.04 -1.89 -19.22
CA LEU A 160 -17.34 -2.03 -20.64
C LEU A 160 -18.75 -2.62 -20.88
N SER A 161 -19.15 -3.63 -20.11
CA SER A 161 -20.43 -4.30 -20.28
C SER A 161 -21.59 -3.62 -19.54
N GLY A 162 -21.30 -2.81 -18.52
CA GLY A 162 -22.31 -2.27 -17.60
C GLY A 162 -22.87 -3.33 -16.64
N GLN A 163 -22.51 -4.61 -16.81
CA GLN A 163 -22.96 -5.72 -15.98
C GLN A 163 -21.92 -6.06 -14.92
N ARG A 164 -22.33 -6.06 -13.65
CA ARG A 164 -21.44 -6.42 -12.55
C ARG A 164 -21.15 -7.92 -12.57
N PRO A 165 -19.89 -8.35 -12.67
CA PRO A 165 -19.53 -9.75 -12.50
C PRO A 165 -19.83 -10.23 -11.07
N GLU A 166 -20.28 -11.48 -10.93
CA GLU A 166 -20.54 -12.12 -9.63
C GLU A 166 -19.32 -12.08 -8.70
N LEU A 167 -18.14 -12.28 -9.26
CA LEU A 167 -16.85 -12.15 -8.55
C LEU A 167 -16.70 -10.83 -7.80
N LEU A 168 -17.33 -9.75 -8.24
CA LEU A 168 -17.24 -8.43 -7.61
C LEU A 168 -18.32 -8.17 -6.55
N GLU A 169 -19.23 -9.10 -6.29
CA GLU A 169 -20.32 -8.92 -5.32
C GLU A 169 -19.79 -8.62 -3.90
N PRO A 170 -18.77 -9.32 -3.36
CA PRO A 170 -18.25 -9.06 -2.03
C PRO A 170 -17.58 -7.68 -1.88
N PHE A 171 -17.22 -7.05 -2.99
CA PHE A 171 -16.42 -5.82 -3.02
C PHE A 171 -17.23 -4.55 -3.24
N ARG A 172 -18.55 -4.63 -3.13
CA ARG A 172 -19.45 -3.46 -3.28
C ARG A 172 -19.22 -2.41 -2.21
N LEU A 173 -19.27 -1.16 -2.59
CA LEU A 173 -19.21 -0.04 -1.64
C LEU A 173 -20.38 -0.06 -0.65
N ARG A 174 -21.57 -0.41 -1.14
CA ARG A 174 -22.81 -0.45 -0.32
C ARG A 174 -22.76 -1.44 0.85
N ARG A 175 -21.80 -2.38 0.91
CA ARG A 175 -21.65 -3.28 2.06
C ARG A 175 -21.33 -2.55 3.37
N PHE A 176 -20.91 -1.29 3.27
CA PHE A 176 -20.69 -0.39 4.41
C PHE A 176 -21.86 0.56 4.69
N ALA A 177 -22.92 0.52 3.88
CA ALA A 177 -24.14 1.24 4.21
C ALA A 177 -24.80 0.56 5.40
N SER A 178 -25.06 1.29 6.48
CA SER A 178 -25.85 0.78 7.60
C SER A 178 -27.19 0.31 7.07
N THR A 179 -27.56 -0.92 7.33
CA THR A 179 -28.95 -1.38 7.23
C THR A 179 -29.74 -0.58 8.27
N SER A 180 -30.35 0.50 7.81
CA SER A 180 -31.34 1.25 8.60
C SER A 180 -32.62 0.45 8.69
#